data_b5bc8e554716ceb0958a4ca6fb200c42
#
_entry.id   b5bc8e554716ceb0958a4ca6fb200c42
#
_cell.length_a   1.000
_cell.length_b   1.000
_cell.length_c   1.000
_cell.angle_alpha   90.00
_cell.angle_beta   90.00
_cell.angle_gamma   90.00
#
_symmetry.space_group_name_H-M   'P 1'
#
loop_
_entity.id
_entity.type
_entity.pdbx_description
1 polymer ?
#
loop_
_entity_poly.entity_id
_entity_poly.type
_entity_poly.pdbx_seq_one_letter_code
_entity_poly.pdbx_strand_id
1 'polypeptide(L)'
;MRGCDSLLGIVRSILLCLHGDEPIAEGPIMADILFLEYPKCSTCKKARAWLEGKGIAFRTRHIVEDNPTAEELAAWHTASGLPVRRFFNTSGMLYRELDVKAKLDAGMTDAEAYELLATNGMLVKRPLLIIDGKPITPGFKEAAWSAALNL
;
A
#
# COMPACT_ATOMS: atom_id res chain seq x y z
N MET A 1 -44.65 -17.58 -62.66
CA MET A 1 -45.31 -16.38 -62.19
C MET A 1 -44.85 -16.12 -60.77
N ARG A 2 -44.09 -15.07 -60.64
CA ARG A 2 -44.06 -14.23 -59.47
C ARG A 2 -43.52 -14.86 -58.20
N GLY A 3 -42.66 -14.29 -57.56
CA GLY A 3 -42.20 -12.94 -57.37
C GLY A 3 -40.90 -12.85 -56.71
N CYS A 4 -40.32 -11.88 -57.13
CA CYS A 4 -39.37 -11.09 -56.40
C CYS A 4 -39.74 -10.92 -54.94
N ASP A 5 -38.71 -10.65 -54.24
CA ASP A 5 -38.74 -9.94 -52.97
C ASP A 5 -38.26 -10.75 -51.81
N SER A 6 -37.01 -10.70 -51.66
CA SER A 6 -36.41 -10.69 -50.31
C SER A 6 -34.90 -10.41 -50.38
N LEU A 7 -34.55 -9.32 -51.03
CA LEU A 7 -33.15 -8.86 -51.04
C LEU A 7 -32.93 -7.55 -50.25
N LEU A 8 -33.85 -7.26 -49.32
CA LEU A 8 -33.79 -6.00 -48.55
C LEU A 8 -33.52 -6.17 -47.06
N GLY A 9 -33.07 -7.35 -46.63
CA GLY A 9 -32.85 -7.64 -45.22
C GLY A 9 -31.40 -7.71 -44.72
N ILE A 10 -30.42 -7.59 -45.60
CA ILE A 10 -29.03 -7.97 -45.23
C ILE A 10 -28.10 -6.80 -45.03
N VAL A 11 -28.52 -5.55 -45.25
CA VAL A 11 -27.61 -4.41 -45.21
C VAL A 11 -27.61 -3.62 -43.90
N ARG A 12 -28.24 -4.13 -42.86
CA ARG A 12 -28.38 -3.40 -41.60
C ARG A 12 -27.54 -3.91 -40.44
N SER A 13 -26.78 -4.97 -40.64
CA SER A 13 -26.02 -5.58 -39.52
C SER A 13 -24.52 -5.32 -39.54
N ILE A 14 -23.99 -4.47 -40.38
CA ILE A 14 -22.53 -4.27 -40.49
C ILE A 14 -22.07 -2.96 -39.91
N LEU A 15 -22.97 -2.15 -39.37
CA LEU A 15 -22.57 -0.81 -38.91
C LEU A 15 -22.45 -0.65 -37.40
N LEU A 16 -22.38 -1.74 -36.66
CA LEU A 16 -22.28 -1.67 -35.18
C LEU A 16 -21.01 -2.28 -34.59
N CYS A 17 -19.98 -2.49 -35.37
CA CYS A 17 -18.71 -3.04 -34.88
C CYS A 17 -17.52 -2.12 -35.08
N LEU A 18 -17.73 -0.81 -35.02
CA LEU A 18 -16.63 0.16 -35.04
C LEU A 18 -16.63 1.03 -33.77
N HIS A 19 -16.90 0.42 -32.62
CA HIS A 19 -16.33 0.94 -31.41
C HIS A 19 -15.04 0.14 -31.21
N GLY A 20 -13.96 0.73 -31.68
CA GLY A 20 -12.64 0.26 -31.41
C GLY A 20 -12.45 0.19 -29.90
N ASP A 21 -12.48 -1.02 -29.35
CA ASP A 21 -11.69 -1.31 -28.19
C ASP A 21 -10.23 -1.12 -28.62
N GLU A 22 -9.80 0.12 -28.57
CA GLU A 22 -8.39 0.42 -28.52
C GLU A 22 -7.89 -0.31 -27.30
N PRO A 23 -6.96 -1.30 -27.43
CA PRO A 23 -6.29 -1.81 -26.27
C PRO A 23 -5.59 -0.61 -25.64
N ILE A 24 -6.05 -0.23 -24.45
CA ILE A 24 -5.30 0.70 -23.61
C ILE A 24 -3.93 0.05 -23.53
N ALA A 25 -2.93 0.67 -24.15
CA ALA A 25 -1.55 0.27 -24.02
C ALA A 25 -1.24 0.37 -22.53
N GLU A 26 -1.34 -0.77 -21.83
CA GLU A 26 -0.82 -0.90 -20.49
C GLU A 26 0.69 -0.69 -20.63
N GLY A 27 1.12 0.56 -20.42
CA GLY A 27 2.52 0.83 -20.15
C GLY A 27 2.97 -0.04 -18.99
N PRO A 28 4.25 -0.28 -18.79
CA PRO A 28 4.72 -1.11 -17.69
C PRO A 28 4.04 -0.63 -16.41
N ILE A 29 3.24 -1.50 -15.79
CA ILE A 29 2.59 -1.21 -14.51
C ILE A 29 3.74 -1.03 -13.53
N MET A 30 4.13 0.23 -13.32
CA MET A 30 5.09 0.58 -12.28
C MET A 30 4.39 0.34 -10.96
N ALA A 31 4.95 -0.53 -10.13
CA ALA A 31 4.43 -0.78 -8.79
C ALA A 31 4.22 0.53 -8.05
N ASP A 32 3.07 0.72 -7.43
CA ASP A 32 2.82 1.89 -6.58
C ASP A 32 3.54 1.70 -5.25
N ILE A 33 4.65 2.41 -5.09
CA ILE A 33 5.50 2.31 -3.92
C ILE A 33 5.31 3.54 -3.05
N LEU A 34 4.76 3.34 -1.86
CA LEU A 34 4.57 4.37 -0.84
C LEU A 34 5.55 4.15 0.31
N PHE A 35 6.35 5.15 0.58
CA PHE A 35 7.34 5.17 1.66
C PHE A 35 6.90 6.12 2.77
N LEU A 36 6.46 5.55 3.90
CA LEU A 36 6.12 6.31 5.09
C LEU A 36 7.36 6.48 5.95
N GLU A 37 7.72 7.71 6.22
CA GLU A 37 8.93 8.04 6.95
C GLU A 37 8.73 9.16 7.98
N TYR A 38 9.70 9.25 8.88
CA TYR A 38 9.88 10.39 9.76
C TYR A 38 11.26 11.01 9.49
N PRO A 39 11.33 12.28 9.03
CA PRO A 39 12.60 12.88 8.58
C PRO A 39 13.72 12.90 9.61
N LYS A 40 13.39 12.93 10.89
CA LYS A 40 14.37 12.90 11.99
C LYS A 40 14.82 11.47 12.38
N CYS A 41 14.26 10.44 11.77
CA CYS A 41 14.61 9.05 12.06
C CYS A 41 15.81 8.61 11.23
N SER A 42 16.89 8.18 11.89
CA SER A 42 18.11 7.72 11.22
C SER A 42 17.88 6.47 10.35
N THR A 43 17.04 5.56 10.80
CA THR A 43 16.66 4.35 10.03
C THR A 43 15.89 4.71 8.78
N CYS A 44 14.99 5.70 8.84
CA CYS A 44 14.26 6.21 7.68
C CYS A 44 15.22 6.83 6.65
N LYS A 45 16.20 7.60 7.11
CA LYS A 45 17.23 8.18 6.23
C LYS A 45 18.05 7.11 5.51
N LYS A 46 18.44 6.05 6.21
CA LYS A 46 19.16 4.91 5.60
C LYS A 46 18.30 4.20 4.56
N ALA A 47 17.04 3.95 4.88
CA ALA A 47 16.11 3.30 3.96
C ALA A 47 15.87 4.14 2.70
N ARG A 48 15.68 5.46 2.85
CA ARG A 48 15.54 6.39 1.72
C ARG A 48 16.76 6.34 0.81
N ALA A 49 17.94 6.49 1.38
CA ALA A 49 19.21 6.46 0.62
C ALA A 49 19.40 5.14 -0.11
N TRP A 50 18.98 4.04 0.50
CA TRP A 50 19.02 2.72 -0.13
C TRP A 50 18.06 2.62 -1.33
N LEU A 51 16.81 3.08 -1.18
CA LEU A 51 15.83 3.12 -2.29
C LEU A 51 16.34 3.99 -3.45
N GLU A 52 16.83 5.18 -3.16
CA GLU A 52 17.40 6.11 -4.15
C GLU A 52 18.63 5.50 -4.84
N GLY A 53 19.51 4.87 -4.08
CA GLY A 53 20.69 4.18 -4.61
C GLY A 53 20.38 2.99 -5.52
N LYS A 54 19.21 2.40 -5.36
CA LYS A 54 18.70 1.32 -6.24
C LYS A 54 17.91 1.85 -7.44
N GLY A 55 17.71 3.16 -7.55
CA GLY A 55 16.94 3.77 -8.62
C GLY A 55 15.44 3.48 -8.55
N ILE A 56 14.93 3.16 -7.36
CA ILE A 56 13.52 2.88 -7.15
C ILE A 56 12.73 4.19 -7.08
N ALA A 57 11.71 4.33 -7.92
CA ALA A 57 10.76 5.42 -7.83
C ALA A 57 9.72 5.13 -6.74
N PHE A 58 9.49 6.09 -5.85
CA PHE A 58 8.52 5.95 -4.76
C PHE A 58 7.90 7.29 -4.39
N ARG A 59 6.69 7.24 -3.84
CA ARG A 59 6.05 8.40 -3.20
C ARG A 59 6.40 8.41 -1.72
N THR A 60 6.55 9.58 -1.14
CA THR A 60 6.84 9.74 0.29
C THR A 60 5.62 10.28 1.02
N ARG A 61 5.48 9.86 2.28
CA ARG A 61 4.44 10.36 3.18
C ARG A 61 5.05 10.56 4.57
N HIS A 62 4.84 11.74 5.16
CA HIS A 62 5.30 12.03 6.51
C HIS A 62 4.40 11.35 7.53
N ILE A 63 4.93 10.40 8.28
CA ILE A 63 4.14 9.50 9.13
C ILE A 63 3.42 10.23 10.29
N VAL A 64 3.88 11.41 10.68
CA VAL A 64 3.30 12.21 11.77
C VAL A 64 2.36 13.29 11.24
N GLU A 65 2.77 14.04 10.22
CA GLU A 65 1.99 15.13 9.65
C GLU A 65 0.83 14.64 8.80
N ASP A 66 1.01 13.50 8.17
CA ASP A 66 0.01 12.79 7.38
C ASP A 66 -0.13 11.36 7.92
N ASN A 67 -0.64 11.27 9.14
CA ASN A 67 -0.73 10.03 9.90
C ASN A 67 -1.66 9.02 9.21
N PRO A 68 -1.29 7.73 9.15
CA PRO A 68 -2.18 6.69 8.64
C PRO A 68 -3.51 6.65 9.38
N THR A 69 -4.59 6.43 8.64
CA THR A 69 -5.92 6.23 9.23
C THR A 69 -6.09 4.81 9.75
N ALA A 70 -7.10 4.59 10.59
CA ALA A 70 -7.42 3.25 11.10
C ALA A 70 -7.78 2.29 9.97
N GLU A 71 -8.48 2.77 8.93
CA GLU A 71 -8.84 1.99 7.75
C GLU A 71 -7.61 1.57 6.93
N GLU A 72 -6.68 2.49 6.71
CA GLU A 72 -5.42 2.18 6.01
C GLU A 72 -4.62 1.14 6.78
N LEU A 73 -4.50 1.31 8.09
CA LEU A 73 -3.78 0.37 8.96
C LEU A 73 -4.44 -1.02 8.96
N ALA A 74 -5.76 -1.09 8.98
CA ALA A 74 -6.52 -2.34 8.88
C ALA A 74 -6.25 -3.05 7.55
N ALA A 75 -6.30 -2.32 6.43
CA ALA A 75 -6.02 -2.84 5.11
C ALA A 75 -4.58 -3.36 4.99
N TRP A 76 -3.61 -2.60 5.46
CA TRP A 76 -2.20 -2.99 5.44
C TRP A 76 -1.91 -4.17 6.36
N HIS A 77 -2.49 -4.19 7.56
CA HIS A 77 -2.35 -5.32 8.47
C HIS A 77 -2.87 -6.61 7.84
N THR A 78 -4.09 -6.56 7.29
CA THR A 78 -4.71 -7.71 6.61
C THR A 78 -3.85 -8.18 5.43
N ALA A 79 -3.37 -7.26 4.59
CA ALA A 79 -2.54 -7.58 3.43
C ALA A 79 -1.16 -8.16 3.82
N SER A 80 -0.62 -7.77 4.98
CA SER A 80 0.70 -8.20 5.44
C SER A 80 0.73 -9.63 5.99
N GLY A 81 -0.36 -10.07 6.61
CA GLY A 81 -0.41 -11.33 7.37
C GLY A 81 0.47 -11.35 8.62
N LEU A 82 0.96 -10.18 9.04
CA LEU A 82 1.79 -10.05 10.24
C LEU A 82 0.93 -9.75 11.48
N PRO A 83 1.39 -10.08 12.70
CA PRO A 83 0.70 -9.64 13.91
C PRO A 83 0.63 -8.12 14.01
N VAL A 84 -0.49 -7.54 14.48
CA VAL A 84 -0.69 -6.09 14.62
C VAL A 84 0.40 -5.42 15.47
N ARG A 85 0.93 -6.12 16.45
CA ARG A 85 2.06 -5.68 17.29
C ARG A 85 3.28 -5.23 16.47
N ARG A 86 3.48 -5.79 15.27
CA ARG A 86 4.59 -5.44 14.38
C ARG A 86 4.49 -4.03 13.79
N PHE A 87 3.30 -3.46 13.80
CA PHE A 87 3.06 -2.09 13.33
C PHE A 87 3.35 -1.03 14.38
N PHE A 88 3.55 -1.42 15.64
CA PHE A 88 3.90 -0.48 16.71
C PHE A 88 5.40 -0.21 16.77
N ASN A 89 5.75 1.06 17.03
CA ASN A 89 7.10 1.49 17.33
C ASN A 89 7.43 1.19 18.81
N THR A 90 7.81 -0.05 19.09
CA THR A 90 8.01 -0.57 20.45
C THR A 90 9.16 0.09 21.21
N SER A 91 10.09 0.75 20.53
CA SER A 91 11.18 1.50 21.14
C SER A 91 10.86 2.98 21.38
N GLY A 92 9.68 3.45 20.95
CA GLY A 92 9.27 4.83 21.11
C GLY A 92 8.87 5.20 22.54
N MET A 93 9.05 6.48 22.90
CA MET A 93 8.63 6.98 24.21
C MET A 93 7.11 6.86 24.40
N LEU A 94 6.35 7.27 23.40
CA LEU A 94 4.88 7.25 23.45
C LEU A 94 4.32 5.82 23.64
N TYR A 95 4.96 4.82 23.06
CA TYR A 95 4.61 3.41 23.28
C TYR A 95 4.70 3.00 24.75
N ARG A 96 5.72 3.50 25.44
CA ARG A 96 5.94 3.25 26.87
C ARG A 96 5.02 4.08 27.76
N GLU A 97 4.86 5.36 27.46
CA GLU A 97 3.99 6.29 28.22
C GLU A 97 2.53 5.83 28.22
N LEU A 98 2.05 5.30 27.09
CA LEU A 98 0.69 4.77 26.97
C LEU A 98 0.54 3.31 27.40
N ASP A 99 1.63 2.71 27.87
CA ASP A 99 1.68 1.29 28.29
C ASP A 99 1.07 0.32 27.25
N VAL A 100 1.40 0.55 25.98
CA VAL A 100 0.83 -0.18 24.84
C VAL A 100 1.12 -1.68 24.96
N LYS A 101 2.30 -2.04 25.50
CA LYS A 101 2.66 -3.45 25.69
C LYS A 101 1.64 -4.16 26.59
N ALA A 102 1.34 -3.59 27.74
CA ALA A 102 0.38 -4.19 28.68
C ALA A 102 -1.02 -4.27 28.07
N LYS A 103 -1.45 -3.26 27.32
CA LYS A 103 -2.74 -3.27 26.61
C LYS A 103 -2.83 -4.39 25.59
N LEU A 104 -1.78 -4.60 24.80
CA LEU A 104 -1.70 -5.71 23.84
C LEU A 104 -1.68 -7.07 24.54
N ASP A 105 -0.94 -7.20 25.65
CA ASP A 105 -0.86 -8.44 26.43
C ASP A 105 -2.17 -8.74 27.16
N ALA A 106 -2.96 -7.72 27.49
CA ALA A 106 -4.30 -7.84 28.07
C ALA A 106 -5.39 -8.18 27.06
N GLY A 107 -5.07 -8.32 25.78
CA GLY A 107 -6.02 -8.73 24.74
C GLY A 107 -6.64 -7.59 23.95
N MET A 108 -5.93 -6.45 23.79
CA MET A 108 -6.33 -5.40 22.85
C MET A 108 -6.67 -6.01 21.49
N THR A 109 -7.84 -5.71 20.97
CA THR A 109 -8.28 -6.16 19.66
C THR A 109 -7.53 -5.42 18.54
N ASP A 110 -7.50 -6.00 17.33
CA ASP A 110 -6.90 -5.36 16.17
C ASP A 110 -7.55 -4.02 15.86
N ALA A 111 -8.88 -3.91 15.98
CA ALA A 111 -9.61 -2.66 15.77
C ALA A 111 -9.17 -1.56 16.76
N GLU A 112 -9.05 -1.88 18.04
CA GLU A 112 -8.53 -0.96 19.06
C GLU A 112 -7.08 -0.56 18.78
N ALA A 113 -6.28 -1.48 18.27
CA ALA A 113 -4.90 -1.21 17.88
C ALA A 113 -4.81 -0.23 16.70
N TYR A 114 -5.67 -0.37 15.69
CA TYR A 114 -5.71 0.58 14.57
C TYR A 114 -6.12 1.98 15.03
N GLU A 115 -7.15 2.08 15.86
CA GLU A 115 -7.58 3.35 16.43
C GLU A 115 -6.45 4.02 17.23
N LEU A 116 -5.75 3.25 18.04
CA LEU A 116 -4.61 3.76 18.81
C LEU A 116 -3.46 4.22 17.92
N LEU A 117 -3.08 3.44 16.90
CA LEU A 117 -2.04 3.81 15.94
C LEU A 117 -2.43 5.07 15.15
N ALA A 118 -3.72 5.23 14.82
CA ALA A 118 -4.25 6.38 14.10
C ALA A 118 -4.24 7.68 14.93
N THR A 119 -4.08 7.61 16.24
CA THR A 119 -4.00 8.80 17.10
C THR A 119 -2.69 9.57 16.93
N ASN A 120 -1.58 8.88 16.64
CA ASN A 120 -0.28 9.52 16.54
C ASN A 120 0.70 8.67 15.73
N GLY A 121 1.25 9.24 14.66
CA GLY A 121 2.22 8.58 13.80
C GLY A 121 3.51 8.15 14.50
N MET A 122 3.84 8.72 15.66
CA MET A 122 4.99 8.29 16.46
C MET A 122 4.81 6.88 17.06
N LEU A 123 3.57 6.40 17.16
CA LEU A 123 3.26 5.02 17.57
C LEU A 123 3.53 4.01 16.46
N VAL A 124 3.53 4.45 15.22
CA VAL A 124 3.68 3.57 14.06
C VAL A 124 5.15 3.21 13.83
N LYS A 125 5.41 1.94 13.60
CA LYS A 125 6.76 1.44 13.24
C LYS A 125 7.19 2.06 11.91
N ARG A 126 8.41 2.57 11.86
CA ARG A 126 8.96 3.27 10.70
C ARG A 126 10.40 2.85 10.37
N PRO A 127 10.81 2.96 9.12
CA PRO A 127 9.97 3.28 7.95
C PRO A 127 8.99 2.17 7.63
N LEU A 128 7.92 2.53 6.91
CA LEU A 128 6.95 1.59 6.38
C LEU A 128 6.98 1.68 4.84
N LEU A 129 7.24 0.57 4.17
CA LEU A 129 7.21 0.48 2.71
C LEU A 129 5.98 -0.30 2.30
N ILE A 130 5.13 0.33 1.50
CA ILE A 130 3.90 -0.25 0.96
C ILE A 130 4.08 -0.41 -0.55
N ILE A 131 3.95 -1.61 -1.07
CA ILE A 131 4.02 -1.91 -2.49
C ILE A 131 2.67 -2.43 -2.95
N ASP A 132 2.00 -1.71 -3.85
CA ASP A 132 0.66 -2.06 -4.35
C ASP A 132 -0.33 -2.35 -3.21
N GLY A 133 -0.33 -1.52 -2.17
CA GLY A 133 -1.19 -1.66 -1.01
C GLY A 133 -0.76 -2.71 0.02
N LYS A 134 0.31 -3.45 -0.24
CA LYS A 134 0.84 -4.46 0.68
C LYS A 134 2.09 -3.94 1.40
N PRO A 135 2.08 -3.84 2.73
CA PRO A 135 3.27 -3.46 3.47
C PRO A 135 4.29 -4.61 3.47
N ILE A 136 5.53 -4.22 3.30
CA ILE A 136 6.66 -5.08 3.56
C ILE A 136 6.96 -5.05 5.06
N THR A 137 7.77 -5.96 5.55
CA THR A 137 8.10 -6.01 6.99
C THR A 137 8.31 -4.61 7.57
N PRO A 138 7.53 -4.20 8.60
CA PRO A 138 7.71 -2.89 9.23
C PRO A 138 9.12 -2.69 9.75
N GLY A 139 9.66 -1.51 9.51
CA GLY A 139 11.09 -1.20 9.72
C GLY A 139 11.91 -1.51 8.47
N PHE A 140 13.17 -1.07 8.48
CA PHE A 140 14.08 -1.27 7.36
C PHE A 140 14.87 -2.57 7.52
N LYS A 141 14.68 -3.49 6.59
CA LYS A 141 15.47 -4.73 6.44
C LYS A 141 15.81 -4.91 4.97
N GLU A 142 17.05 -4.70 4.64
CA GLU A 142 17.54 -4.75 3.25
C GLU A 142 17.16 -6.03 2.53
N ALA A 143 17.40 -7.19 3.14
CA ALA A 143 17.08 -8.48 2.53
C ALA A 143 15.57 -8.65 2.21
N ALA A 144 14.70 -8.23 3.13
CA ALA A 144 13.26 -8.30 2.93
C ALA A 144 12.78 -7.31 1.86
N TRP A 145 13.35 -6.12 1.84
CA TRP A 145 13.02 -5.09 0.86
C TRP A 145 13.53 -5.46 -0.54
N SER A 146 14.76 -5.99 -0.64
CA SER A 146 15.31 -6.52 -1.90
C SER A 146 14.43 -7.63 -2.47
N ALA A 147 14.04 -8.61 -1.65
CA ALA A 147 13.17 -9.70 -2.09
C ALA A 147 11.80 -9.19 -2.57
N ALA A 148 11.20 -8.23 -1.87
CA ALA A 148 9.91 -7.65 -2.24
C ALA A 148 9.96 -6.81 -3.53
N LEU A 149 11.10 -6.21 -3.82
CA LEU A 149 11.33 -5.38 -5.01
C LEU A 149 11.99 -6.16 -6.17
N ASN A 150 12.20 -7.46 -6.01
CA ASN A 150 12.87 -8.34 -6.99
C ASN A 150 14.28 -7.86 -7.38
N LEU A 151 15.06 -7.44 -6.40
CA LEU A 151 16.43 -6.95 -6.55
C LEU A 151 17.46 -8.03 -6.17
#